data_6d3cc5450a8113b490da30ef01fb5a2d
#
_entry.id   6d3cc5450a8113b490da30ef01fb5a2d
#
_cell.length_a   1.000
_cell.length_b   1.000
_cell.length_c   1.000
_cell.angle_alpha   90.00
_cell.angle_beta   90.00
_cell.angle_gamma   90.00
#
_symmetry.space_group_name_H-M   'P 1'
#
loop_
_entity.id
_entity.type
_entity.pdbx_description
1 polymer ?
#
loop_
_entity_poly.entity_id
_entity_poly.type
_entity_poly.pdbx_seq_one_letter_code
_entity_poly.pdbx_strand_id
1 'polypeptide(L)'
;MEDKGSNRKSNLPSRYVSVGPKSAPHRSYYYAMGLKEHEIYQPFVGVVSTWNESAPCNITLQDQAQHVKTGVKDAGGTPREFTTITVTDGIAMGHEAMKSSLISREVIADSIELSVRGHCYDAIVGLAGCDKSLPGLMMAMVRLNVPSVFIYGGSILPGKYKGKDVTVIDVFEAVGKHAAGTISDQDLKDIEQVACPSAGSCGGQFTANTMACISEAVGLALTNSAMPPAVNTEERKAYGEKSGKAIMNLLEKNIRPRDIVTIDSLVNAARVVAATGGSTNAALHLPAIANEAGLKFTLRDVVEIYNSTPYIGDTQPGGKYVAKDLYDVGGVPVVIKSLLDGGYINGDCITVTGKTIAENHKEVIFPTNQDVVYKCNNPISENSSVVGLWGNLAPDGCISKIAGLKNLTFKGKAKCFDSEEDALTAVLKNEIKAGDAVIIRYEGPKGGPGMREMLSTTGAIYGQGLGETVALITDGRFSGGTRGFCIGHVGPEAAVGGMIGLLKDGDEIIIDAVKGEINVTLSDQEIEKRKNDWNCLLYTSPSPRDLARSRMPSSA
;
A
#
# COMPACT_ATOMS: atom_id res chain seq x y z
N MET A 1 35.60 -12.86 -36.34
CA MET A 1 35.56 -12.31 -34.95
C MET A 1 34.50 -13.09 -34.20
N GLU A 2 34.89 -14.03 -33.37
CA GLU A 2 34.00 -14.72 -32.47
C GLU A 2 33.47 -13.70 -31.44
N ASP A 3 32.18 -13.52 -31.46
CA ASP A 3 31.45 -12.50 -30.72
C ASP A 3 31.42 -12.90 -29.23
N LYS A 4 32.45 -12.48 -28.48
CA LYS A 4 32.52 -12.69 -27.01
C LYS A 4 31.35 -12.12 -26.24
N GLY A 5 30.52 -11.28 -26.86
CA GLY A 5 29.29 -10.70 -26.29
C GLY A 5 28.04 -11.56 -26.51
N SER A 6 28.01 -12.38 -27.57
CA SER A 6 26.83 -13.17 -27.94
C SER A 6 26.47 -14.23 -26.88
N ASN A 7 27.47 -14.75 -26.18
CA ASN A 7 27.28 -15.84 -25.22
C ASN A 7 26.53 -15.39 -23.93
N ARG A 8 26.69 -14.12 -23.49
CA ARG A 8 26.01 -13.61 -22.30
C ARG A 8 24.52 -13.35 -22.51
N LYS A 9 24.09 -13.11 -23.76
CA LYS A 9 22.70 -12.81 -24.11
C LYS A 9 21.94 -13.97 -24.76
N SER A 10 22.55 -15.10 -25.00
CA SER A 10 21.94 -16.22 -25.76
C SER A 10 20.55 -16.63 -25.25
N ASN A 11 20.32 -16.53 -23.93
CA ASN A 11 19.07 -16.92 -23.27
C ASN A 11 18.26 -15.72 -22.75
N LEU A 12 18.66 -14.46 -23.05
CA LEU A 12 18.01 -13.26 -22.56
C LEU A 12 17.06 -12.66 -23.61
N PRO A 13 15.94 -12.01 -23.22
CA PRO A 13 15.05 -11.30 -24.12
C PRO A 13 15.76 -10.30 -25.02
N SER A 14 16.72 -9.54 -24.50
CA SER A 14 17.44 -8.51 -25.26
C SER A 14 18.27 -9.04 -26.41
N ARG A 15 18.46 -10.37 -26.55
CA ARG A 15 19.11 -10.95 -27.73
C ARG A 15 18.38 -10.60 -29.03
N TYR A 16 17.06 -10.49 -28.98
CA TYR A 16 16.24 -10.18 -30.17
C TYR A 16 16.53 -8.81 -30.77
N VAL A 17 17.03 -7.87 -29.96
CA VAL A 17 17.31 -6.50 -30.37
C VAL A 17 18.81 -6.17 -30.43
N SER A 18 19.70 -7.11 -30.05
CA SER A 18 21.14 -6.84 -29.99
C SER A 18 22.00 -7.86 -30.73
N VAL A 19 21.59 -9.13 -30.87
CA VAL A 19 22.45 -10.20 -31.38
C VAL A 19 22.14 -10.55 -32.83
N GLY A 20 23.19 -10.72 -33.63
CA GLY A 20 23.13 -11.18 -35.02
C GLY A 20 22.79 -10.08 -36.08
N PRO A 21 22.92 -10.42 -37.39
CA PRO A 21 22.69 -9.44 -38.46
C PRO A 21 21.29 -8.86 -38.53
N LYS A 22 20.27 -9.66 -38.20
CA LYS A 22 18.87 -9.23 -38.18
C LYS A 22 18.58 -8.10 -37.17
N SER A 23 19.39 -7.97 -36.12
CA SER A 23 19.28 -6.92 -35.13
C SER A 23 20.05 -5.63 -35.46
N ALA A 24 20.68 -5.53 -36.65
CA ALA A 24 21.40 -4.33 -37.07
C ALA A 24 20.53 -3.07 -37.05
N PRO A 25 19.25 -3.07 -37.51
CA PRO A 25 18.39 -1.89 -37.42
C PRO A 25 18.17 -1.44 -35.96
N HIS A 26 17.96 -2.39 -35.02
CA HIS A 26 17.78 -2.09 -33.60
C HIS A 26 19.05 -1.47 -33.00
N ARG A 27 20.23 -2.04 -33.32
CA ARG A 27 21.51 -1.48 -32.86
C ARG A 27 21.76 -0.06 -33.38
N SER A 28 21.27 0.28 -34.57
CA SER A 28 21.36 1.65 -35.11
C SER A 28 20.66 2.66 -34.18
N TYR A 29 19.49 2.30 -33.62
CA TYR A 29 18.82 3.13 -32.61
C TYR A 29 19.61 3.22 -31.29
N TYR A 30 20.25 2.14 -30.86
CA TYR A 30 21.09 2.18 -29.66
C TYR A 30 22.30 3.07 -29.83
N TYR A 31 22.95 3.04 -30.99
CA TYR A 31 24.03 4.00 -31.35
C TYR A 31 23.52 5.45 -31.38
N ALA A 32 22.33 5.69 -31.93
CA ALA A 32 21.70 7.01 -31.91
C ALA A 32 21.42 7.54 -30.51
N MET A 33 21.15 6.63 -29.54
CA MET A 33 20.99 6.95 -28.11
C MET A 33 22.34 7.05 -27.37
N GLY A 34 23.48 6.96 -28.04
CA GLY A 34 24.83 7.10 -27.50
C GLY A 34 25.40 5.87 -26.81
N LEU A 35 24.78 4.67 -26.98
CA LEU A 35 25.36 3.44 -26.45
C LEU A 35 26.60 3.05 -27.21
N LYS A 36 27.60 2.60 -26.48
CA LYS A 36 28.80 2.00 -27.04
C LYS A 36 28.54 0.53 -27.38
N GLU A 37 29.33 -0.03 -28.29
CA GLU A 37 29.17 -1.41 -28.72
C GLU A 37 29.13 -2.41 -27.58
N HIS A 38 30.05 -2.32 -26.60
CA HIS A 38 30.07 -3.22 -25.46
C HIS A 38 28.80 -3.12 -24.60
N GLU A 39 28.19 -1.92 -24.47
CA GLU A 39 26.94 -1.71 -23.71
C GLU A 39 25.75 -2.38 -24.40
N ILE A 40 25.73 -2.43 -25.74
CA ILE A 40 24.67 -3.09 -26.53
C ILE A 40 24.67 -4.61 -26.27
N TYR A 41 25.84 -5.18 -26.01
CA TYR A 41 25.97 -6.63 -25.75
C TYR A 41 25.91 -7.01 -24.26
N GLN A 42 25.80 -6.04 -23.36
CA GLN A 42 25.50 -6.28 -21.94
C GLN A 42 24.00 -6.55 -21.73
N PRO A 43 23.58 -7.25 -20.65
CA PRO A 43 22.19 -7.38 -20.29
C PRO A 43 21.49 -6.01 -20.12
N PHE A 44 20.27 -5.87 -20.65
CA PHE A 44 19.49 -4.64 -20.52
C PHE A 44 18.62 -4.69 -19.27
N VAL A 45 18.85 -3.74 -18.35
CA VAL A 45 18.09 -3.60 -17.12
C VAL A 45 17.17 -2.38 -17.23
N GLY A 46 15.87 -2.60 -17.20
CA GLY A 46 14.89 -1.52 -17.05
C GLY A 46 14.96 -0.94 -15.65
N VAL A 47 15.17 0.38 -15.54
CA VAL A 47 15.06 1.12 -14.29
C VAL A 47 13.79 1.94 -14.37
N VAL A 48 12.73 1.48 -13.71
CA VAL A 48 11.43 2.13 -13.78
C VAL A 48 11.15 2.88 -12.48
N SER A 49 10.70 4.13 -12.59
CA SER A 49 10.24 4.91 -11.44
C SER A 49 8.84 5.47 -11.66
N THR A 50 8.16 5.72 -10.56
CA THR A 50 6.90 6.46 -10.53
C THR A 50 7.14 7.94 -10.21
N TRP A 51 8.25 8.50 -10.68
CA TRP A 51 8.62 9.90 -10.48
C TRP A 51 7.53 10.86 -10.95
N ASN A 52 7.27 11.88 -10.13
CA ASN A 52 6.28 12.91 -10.43
C ASN A 52 6.54 14.13 -9.53
N GLU A 53 6.64 15.33 -10.10
CA GLU A 53 6.83 16.58 -9.35
C GLU A 53 5.62 16.96 -8.49
N SER A 54 4.41 16.53 -8.86
CA SER A 54 3.18 16.77 -8.10
C SER A 54 2.99 15.80 -6.93
N ALA A 55 3.95 14.91 -6.68
CA ALA A 55 3.86 13.88 -5.66
C ALA A 55 5.05 13.96 -4.70
N PRO A 56 4.89 14.46 -3.47
CA PRO A 56 6.00 14.58 -2.51
C PRO A 56 6.67 13.24 -2.20
N CYS A 57 5.91 12.16 -2.26
CA CYS A 57 6.42 10.80 -2.08
C CYS A 57 7.27 10.29 -3.26
N ASN A 58 7.21 10.93 -4.43
CA ASN A 58 7.84 10.45 -5.66
C ASN A 58 8.89 11.41 -6.24
N ILE A 59 8.94 12.64 -5.75
CA ILE A 59 9.79 13.70 -6.34
C ILE A 59 11.29 13.37 -6.29
N THR A 60 11.74 12.59 -5.31
CA THR A 60 13.15 12.17 -5.16
C THR A 60 13.53 10.95 -5.99
N LEU A 61 12.56 10.27 -6.63
CA LEU A 61 12.81 8.99 -7.29
C LEU A 61 13.71 9.12 -8.53
N GLN A 62 13.70 10.28 -9.20
CA GLN A 62 14.57 10.53 -10.35
C GLN A 62 16.05 10.47 -9.96
N ASP A 63 16.42 11.12 -8.85
CA ASP A 63 17.80 11.09 -8.36
C ASP A 63 18.18 9.69 -7.85
N GLN A 64 17.27 9.02 -7.14
CA GLN A 64 17.50 7.65 -6.67
C GLN A 64 17.71 6.67 -7.84
N ALA A 65 17.01 6.86 -8.98
CA ALA A 65 17.20 6.04 -10.17
C ALA A 65 18.62 6.15 -10.74
N GLN A 66 19.29 7.32 -10.63
CA GLN A 66 20.68 7.46 -11.10
C GLN A 66 21.64 6.57 -10.31
N HIS A 67 21.43 6.42 -9.01
CA HIS A 67 22.24 5.54 -8.16
C HIS A 67 22.04 4.06 -8.52
N VAL A 68 20.80 3.66 -8.82
CA VAL A 68 20.51 2.31 -9.34
C VAL A 68 21.27 2.07 -10.66
N LYS A 69 21.21 3.03 -11.57
CA LYS A 69 21.92 2.93 -12.86
C LYS A 69 23.44 2.79 -12.67
N THR A 70 24.00 3.47 -11.68
CA THR A 70 25.41 3.30 -11.30
C THR A 70 25.69 1.87 -10.87
N GLY A 71 24.91 1.31 -9.94
CA GLY A 71 25.09 -0.08 -9.47
C GLY A 71 24.94 -1.12 -10.58
N VAL A 72 24.00 -0.93 -11.53
CA VAL A 72 23.83 -1.80 -12.69
C VAL A 72 25.06 -1.75 -13.61
N LYS A 73 25.58 -0.55 -13.91
CA LYS A 73 26.79 -0.39 -14.75
C LYS A 73 28.02 -1.02 -14.11
N ASP A 74 28.23 -0.79 -12.81
CA ASP A 74 29.35 -1.36 -12.06
C ASP A 74 29.33 -2.89 -12.07
N ALA A 75 28.15 -3.50 -12.14
CA ALA A 75 27.96 -4.94 -12.22
C ALA A 75 27.90 -5.49 -13.66
N GLY A 76 28.17 -4.66 -14.69
CA GLY A 76 28.29 -5.08 -16.09
C GLY A 76 26.95 -5.22 -16.81
N GLY A 77 25.92 -4.48 -16.40
CA GLY A 77 24.64 -4.33 -17.11
C GLY A 77 24.50 -2.97 -17.79
N THR A 78 23.57 -2.88 -18.72
CA THR A 78 23.20 -1.61 -19.38
C THR A 78 21.83 -1.14 -18.88
N PRO A 79 21.78 -0.15 -17.98
CA PRO A 79 20.52 0.35 -17.46
C PRO A 79 19.80 1.23 -18.46
N ARG A 80 18.48 1.08 -18.56
CA ARG A 80 17.58 1.93 -19.34
C ARG A 80 16.46 2.45 -18.46
N GLU A 81 16.45 3.76 -18.23
CA GLU A 81 15.46 4.40 -17.38
C GLU A 81 14.19 4.73 -18.18
N PHE A 82 13.05 4.48 -17.54
CA PHE A 82 11.73 4.95 -18.01
C PHE A 82 10.82 5.20 -16.80
N THR A 83 9.73 5.93 -17.01
CA THR A 83 8.78 6.28 -15.94
C THR A 83 7.40 5.70 -16.22
N THR A 84 6.62 5.52 -15.15
CA THR A 84 5.19 5.27 -15.20
C THR A 84 4.46 6.30 -14.35
N ILE A 85 3.14 6.31 -14.40
CA ILE A 85 2.31 7.27 -13.67
C ILE A 85 2.36 7.05 -12.16
N THR A 86 1.96 8.08 -11.40
CA THR A 86 1.53 7.97 -10.02
C THR A 86 0.35 8.91 -9.77
N VAL A 87 -0.52 8.53 -8.82
CA VAL A 87 -1.52 9.40 -8.21
C VAL A 87 -1.18 9.51 -6.74
N THR A 88 -1.11 10.73 -6.22
CA THR A 88 -0.84 11.00 -4.81
C THR A 88 -2.15 10.96 -4.04
N ASP A 89 -2.36 9.93 -3.24
CA ASP A 89 -3.58 9.74 -2.45
C ASP A 89 -3.86 10.95 -1.55
N GLY A 90 -2.86 11.51 -0.89
CA GLY A 90 -3.03 12.67 -0.01
C GLY A 90 -3.58 13.92 -0.71
N ILE A 91 -3.24 14.15 -1.99
CA ILE A 91 -3.77 15.27 -2.78
C ILE A 91 -5.16 14.94 -3.35
N ALA A 92 -5.40 13.67 -3.70
CA ALA A 92 -6.68 13.21 -4.25
C ALA A 92 -7.76 13.00 -3.18
N MET A 93 -7.39 12.98 -1.89
CA MET A 93 -8.26 12.64 -0.77
C MET A 93 -9.41 13.63 -0.55
N GLY A 94 -10.60 13.10 -0.26
CA GLY A 94 -11.79 13.90 0.10
C GLY A 94 -12.52 14.54 -1.08
N HIS A 95 -12.22 14.16 -2.32
CA HIS A 95 -12.93 14.62 -3.52
C HIS A 95 -12.86 13.61 -4.68
N GLU A 96 -13.58 13.86 -5.77
CA GLU A 96 -13.73 12.98 -6.94
C GLU A 96 -12.41 12.41 -7.50
N ALA A 97 -11.30 13.15 -7.42
CA ALA A 97 -10.00 12.67 -7.91
C ALA A 97 -9.52 11.38 -7.24
N MET A 98 -10.03 11.06 -6.03
CA MET A 98 -9.65 9.85 -5.31
C MET A 98 -10.11 8.56 -6.02
N LYS A 99 -11.10 8.64 -6.89
CA LYS A 99 -11.53 7.54 -7.76
C LYS A 99 -10.42 7.09 -8.73
N SER A 100 -9.45 7.95 -9.05
CA SER A 100 -8.29 7.63 -9.89
C SER A 100 -7.21 6.83 -9.16
N SER A 101 -7.17 6.88 -7.83
CA SER A 101 -6.07 6.32 -7.03
C SER A 101 -5.91 4.81 -7.23
N LEU A 102 -6.91 3.99 -6.90
CA LEU A 102 -6.78 2.53 -7.01
C LEU A 102 -6.62 2.06 -8.47
N ILE A 103 -7.26 2.75 -9.42
CA ILE A 103 -7.16 2.44 -10.84
C ILE A 103 -5.70 2.62 -11.32
N SER A 104 -4.99 3.59 -10.79
CA SER A 104 -3.58 3.83 -11.15
C SER A 104 -2.69 2.62 -10.88
N ARG A 105 -3.00 1.78 -9.87
CA ARG A 105 -2.26 0.54 -9.57
C ARG A 105 -2.20 -0.40 -10.77
N GLU A 106 -3.35 -0.60 -11.44
CA GLU A 106 -3.45 -1.47 -12.62
C GLU A 106 -2.73 -0.85 -13.83
N VAL A 107 -2.95 0.46 -14.05
CA VAL A 107 -2.30 1.18 -15.16
C VAL A 107 -0.77 1.17 -15.00
N ILE A 108 -0.26 1.30 -13.78
CA ILE A 108 1.17 1.18 -13.48
C ILE A 108 1.67 -0.21 -13.90
N ALA A 109 1.01 -1.28 -13.46
CA ALA A 109 1.40 -2.63 -13.82
C ALA A 109 1.36 -2.87 -15.34
N ASP A 110 0.30 -2.42 -16.01
CA ASP A 110 0.10 -2.56 -17.45
C ASP A 110 1.17 -1.80 -18.25
N SER A 111 1.45 -0.54 -17.88
CA SER A 111 2.42 0.30 -18.58
C SER A 111 3.86 -0.22 -18.45
N ILE A 112 4.20 -0.76 -17.27
CA ILE A 112 5.51 -1.38 -17.04
C ILE A 112 5.64 -2.65 -17.89
N GLU A 113 4.61 -3.49 -17.93
CA GLU A 113 4.61 -4.70 -18.74
C GLU A 113 4.83 -4.37 -20.23
N LEU A 114 4.10 -3.40 -20.77
CA LEU A 114 4.24 -2.97 -22.16
C LEU A 114 5.65 -2.46 -22.46
N SER A 115 6.20 -1.64 -21.58
CA SER A 115 7.56 -1.08 -21.75
C SER A 115 8.64 -2.16 -21.69
N VAL A 116 8.56 -3.07 -20.71
CA VAL A 116 9.56 -4.14 -20.52
C VAL A 116 9.53 -5.12 -21.68
N ARG A 117 8.34 -5.56 -22.11
CA ARG A 117 8.20 -6.49 -23.25
C ARG A 117 8.60 -5.83 -24.57
N GLY A 118 8.12 -4.60 -24.81
CA GLY A 118 8.38 -3.87 -26.05
C GLY A 118 9.86 -3.56 -26.29
N HIS A 119 10.62 -3.32 -25.21
CA HIS A 119 12.07 -3.02 -25.29
C HIS A 119 12.96 -4.23 -24.96
N CYS A 120 12.36 -5.40 -24.74
CA CYS A 120 13.08 -6.65 -24.45
C CYS A 120 14.05 -6.52 -23.26
N TYR A 121 13.66 -5.88 -22.15
CA TYR A 121 14.49 -5.82 -20.95
C TYR A 121 14.62 -7.19 -20.30
N ASP A 122 15.84 -7.51 -19.84
CA ASP A 122 16.19 -8.80 -19.25
C ASP A 122 15.87 -8.87 -17.76
N ALA A 123 15.85 -7.71 -17.11
CA ALA A 123 15.57 -7.55 -15.69
C ALA A 123 15.05 -6.14 -15.40
N ILE A 124 14.46 -5.92 -14.24
CA ILE A 124 13.97 -4.60 -13.82
C ILE A 124 14.35 -4.25 -12.39
N VAL A 125 14.68 -2.98 -12.15
CA VAL A 125 14.70 -2.37 -10.83
C VAL A 125 13.63 -1.31 -10.80
N GLY A 126 12.71 -1.41 -9.84
CA GLY A 126 11.57 -0.52 -9.76
C GLY A 126 11.55 0.32 -8.50
N LEU A 127 11.33 1.63 -8.67
CA LEU A 127 11.29 2.61 -7.59
C LEU A 127 9.88 3.20 -7.48
N ALA A 128 9.30 3.13 -6.27
CA ALA A 128 7.96 3.66 -6.00
C ALA A 128 7.90 4.37 -4.64
N GLY A 129 6.99 5.34 -4.51
CA GLY A 129 6.89 6.17 -3.31
C GLY A 129 5.46 6.30 -2.76
N CYS A 130 4.41 6.17 -3.56
CA CYS A 130 3.03 6.43 -3.15
C CYS A 130 2.19 5.16 -3.04
N ASP A 131 1.10 5.23 -2.31
CA ASP A 131 0.21 4.14 -1.87
C ASP A 131 -0.08 3.08 -2.93
N LYS A 132 -0.44 3.48 -4.14
CA LYS A 132 -0.83 2.55 -5.22
C LYS A 132 0.31 2.22 -6.17
N SER A 133 1.36 3.06 -6.17
CA SER A 133 2.54 2.81 -7.00
C SER A 133 3.38 1.64 -6.48
N LEU A 134 3.44 1.43 -5.14
CA LEU A 134 4.16 0.30 -4.56
C LEU A 134 3.54 -1.05 -4.99
N PRO A 135 2.25 -1.32 -4.71
CA PRO A 135 1.65 -2.59 -5.12
C PRO A 135 1.57 -2.74 -6.64
N GLY A 136 1.32 -1.67 -7.40
CA GLY A 136 1.31 -1.72 -8.87
C GLY A 136 2.64 -2.16 -9.46
N LEU A 137 3.74 -1.66 -8.91
CA LEU A 137 5.08 -2.06 -9.31
C LEU A 137 5.40 -3.52 -8.95
N MET A 138 5.04 -3.96 -7.72
CA MET A 138 5.20 -5.35 -7.32
C MET A 138 4.35 -6.30 -8.18
N MET A 139 3.12 -5.92 -8.52
CA MET A 139 2.26 -6.66 -9.47
C MET A 139 2.95 -6.80 -10.84
N ALA A 140 3.51 -5.73 -11.39
CA ALA A 140 4.24 -5.77 -12.66
C ALA A 140 5.43 -6.74 -12.62
N MET A 141 6.22 -6.71 -11.54
CA MET A 141 7.37 -7.60 -11.35
C MET A 141 6.95 -9.08 -11.36
N VAL A 142 5.91 -9.41 -10.61
CA VAL A 142 5.40 -10.78 -10.49
C VAL A 142 4.75 -11.26 -11.80
N ARG A 143 3.99 -10.38 -12.47
CA ARG A 143 3.36 -10.66 -13.78
C ARG A 143 4.39 -10.94 -14.86
N LEU A 144 5.40 -10.08 -14.98
CA LEU A 144 6.48 -10.21 -15.95
C LEU A 144 7.38 -11.42 -15.67
N ASN A 145 7.60 -11.72 -14.41
CA ASN A 145 8.46 -12.78 -13.94
C ASN A 145 9.88 -12.76 -14.56
N VAL A 146 10.42 -11.58 -14.80
CA VAL A 146 11.85 -11.35 -15.06
C VAL A 146 12.55 -11.01 -13.75
N PRO A 147 13.86 -11.29 -13.57
CA PRO A 147 14.57 -10.88 -12.36
C PRO A 147 14.25 -9.44 -11.99
N SER A 148 13.91 -9.19 -10.74
CA SER A 148 13.38 -7.88 -10.31
C SER A 148 13.84 -7.54 -8.90
N VAL A 149 14.13 -6.26 -8.64
CA VAL A 149 14.38 -5.69 -7.32
C VAL A 149 13.50 -4.48 -7.11
N PHE A 150 12.79 -4.45 -5.99
CA PHE A 150 11.95 -3.34 -5.58
C PHE A 150 12.71 -2.36 -4.69
N ILE A 151 12.47 -1.05 -4.86
CA ILE A 151 12.99 0.02 -4.01
C ILE A 151 11.85 0.95 -3.60
N TYR A 152 11.74 1.17 -2.30
CA TYR A 152 10.88 2.21 -1.76
C TYR A 152 11.60 3.56 -1.73
N GLY A 153 10.93 4.64 -2.12
CA GLY A 153 11.51 5.98 -2.20
C GLY A 153 11.83 6.63 -0.84
N GLY A 154 11.26 6.11 0.25
CA GLY A 154 11.49 6.57 1.62
C GLY A 154 10.36 7.40 2.20
N SER A 155 10.26 7.40 3.53
CA SER A 155 9.28 8.17 4.28
C SER A 155 9.63 9.66 4.37
N ILE A 156 8.60 10.49 4.60
CA ILE A 156 8.76 11.90 4.97
C ILE A 156 9.27 12.01 6.42
N LEU A 157 9.98 13.08 6.73
CA LEU A 157 10.27 13.42 8.12
C LEU A 157 9.01 13.96 8.80
N PRO A 158 8.82 13.71 10.10
CA PRO A 158 7.73 14.35 10.85
C PRO A 158 7.99 15.85 11.01
N GLY A 159 6.91 16.63 10.99
CA GLY A 159 6.96 18.02 11.36
C GLY A 159 6.96 18.22 12.88
N LYS A 160 7.14 19.47 13.31
CA LYS A 160 7.06 19.83 14.74
C LYS A 160 6.02 20.93 14.93
N TYR A 161 5.01 20.67 15.75
CA TYR A 161 4.01 21.67 16.13
C TYR A 161 3.79 21.64 17.64
N LYS A 162 3.96 22.81 18.31
CA LYS A 162 3.83 22.95 19.77
C LYS A 162 4.63 21.88 20.56
N GLY A 163 5.85 21.55 20.08
CA GLY A 163 6.78 20.59 20.70
C GLY A 163 6.47 19.10 20.47
N LYS A 164 5.46 18.79 19.66
CA LYS A 164 5.09 17.40 19.31
C LYS A 164 5.39 17.12 17.84
N ASP A 165 5.68 15.85 17.55
CA ASP A 165 5.73 15.36 16.18
C ASP A 165 4.33 15.38 15.57
N VAL A 166 4.24 15.87 14.32
CA VAL A 166 3.02 15.95 13.54
C VAL A 166 3.25 15.42 12.13
N THR A 167 2.19 14.88 11.55
CA THR A 167 2.14 14.36 10.19
C THR A 167 0.94 14.96 9.46
N VAL A 168 0.76 14.63 8.18
CA VAL A 168 -0.42 15.06 7.42
C VAL A 168 -1.75 14.64 8.08
N ILE A 169 -1.76 13.55 8.86
CA ILE A 169 -2.98 13.10 9.58
C ILE A 169 -3.43 14.15 10.59
N ASP A 170 -2.48 14.78 11.29
CA ASP A 170 -2.78 15.84 12.25
C ASP A 170 -3.43 17.05 11.57
N VAL A 171 -3.12 17.30 10.29
CA VAL A 171 -3.78 18.36 9.50
C VAL A 171 -5.22 17.96 9.16
N PHE A 172 -5.48 16.71 8.74
CA PHE A 172 -6.84 16.23 8.51
C PHE A 172 -7.69 16.32 9.79
N GLU A 173 -7.12 16.00 10.96
CA GLU A 173 -7.81 16.17 12.24
C GLU A 173 -7.99 17.65 12.61
N ALA A 174 -7.02 18.51 12.28
CA ALA A 174 -7.12 19.94 12.54
C ALA A 174 -8.28 20.59 11.79
N VAL A 175 -8.65 20.11 10.59
CA VAL A 175 -9.86 20.54 9.88
C VAL A 175 -11.11 20.28 10.72
N GLY A 176 -11.24 19.11 11.34
CA GLY A 176 -12.35 18.78 12.23
C GLY A 176 -12.37 19.65 13.51
N LYS A 177 -11.19 19.88 14.12
CA LYS A 177 -11.02 20.75 15.29
C LYS A 177 -11.43 22.20 14.96
N HIS A 178 -11.05 22.68 13.79
CA HIS A 178 -11.42 24.00 13.31
C HIS A 178 -12.93 24.13 13.10
N ALA A 179 -13.56 23.16 12.44
CA ALA A 179 -15.01 23.11 12.25
C ALA A 179 -15.80 23.07 13.59
N ALA A 180 -15.22 22.44 14.62
CA ALA A 180 -15.75 22.43 15.99
C ALA A 180 -15.46 23.72 16.77
N GLY A 181 -14.71 24.67 16.22
CA GLY A 181 -14.33 25.93 16.88
C GLY A 181 -13.31 25.75 18.02
N THR A 182 -12.58 24.62 18.08
CA THR A 182 -11.61 24.33 19.15
C THR A 182 -10.20 24.81 18.84
N ILE A 183 -9.92 25.17 17.59
CA ILE A 183 -8.68 25.83 17.15
C ILE A 183 -8.99 27.02 16.26
N SER A 184 -8.08 28.00 16.19
CA SER A 184 -8.20 29.19 15.36
C SER A 184 -7.77 28.92 13.90
N ASP A 185 -8.10 29.87 12.99
CA ASP A 185 -7.57 29.89 11.61
C ASP A 185 -6.03 29.90 11.60
N GLN A 186 -5.42 30.63 12.56
CA GLN A 186 -3.96 30.68 12.67
C GLN A 186 -3.36 29.34 13.09
N ASP A 187 -3.96 28.65 14.08
CA ASP A 187 -3.50 27.30 14.47
C ASP A 187 -3.57 26.32 13.30
N LEU A 188 -4.66 26.36 12.50
CA LEU A 188 -4.80 25.52 11.30
C LEU A 188 -3.72 25.84 10.28
N LYS A 189 -3.46 27.11 10.02
CA LYS A 189 -2.41 27.55 9.10
C LYS A 189 -1.01 27.17 9.58
N ASP A 190 -0.74 27.28 10.88
CA ASP A 190 0.56 26.95 11.44
C ASP A 190 0.87 25.45 11.32
N ILE A 191 -0.12 24.57 11.59
CA ILE A 191 0.10 23.13 11.48
C ILE A 191 0.23 22.67 10.02
N GLU A 192 -0.54 23.24 9.07
CA GLU A 192 -0.42 22.89 7.66
C GLU A 192 0.98 23.18 7.09
N GLN A 193 1.63 24.25 7.55
CA GLN A 193 2.94 24.66 7.07
C GLN A 193 4.08 23.77 7.58
N VAL A 194 3.91 23.11 8.73
CA VAL A 194 4.99 22.35 9.37
C VAL A 194 4.81 20.83 9.30
N ALA A 195 3.61 20.33 9.01
CA ALA A 195 3.31 18.91 9.09
C ALA A 195 4.05 18.04 8.06
N CYS A 196 4.43 18.62 6.92
CA CYS A 196 5.13 17.94 5.84
C CYS A 196 6.44 18.66 5.49
N PRO A 197 7.49 18.57 6.31
CA PRO A 197 8.69 19.42 6.20
C PRO A 197 9.68 18.98 5.11
N SER A 198 9.47 17.82 4.47
CA SER A 198 10.40 17.26 3.49
C SER A 198 9.68 16.50 2.39
N ALA A 199 10.41 16.12 1.35
CA ALA A 199 9.96 15.08 0.42
C ALA A 199 9.89 13.71 1.13
N GLY A 200 9.09 12.79 0.58
CA GLY A 200 8.92 11.43 1.07
C GLY A 200 7.46 11.01 1.16
N SER A 201 7.25 9.74 1.41
CA SER A 201 5.93 9.16 1.63
C SER A 201 5.45 9.43 3.06
N CYS A 202 4.24 9.00 3.39
CA CYS A 202 3.61 9.26 4.68
C CYS A 202 4.50 9.02 5.91
N GLY A 203 4.33 9.84 6.95
CA GLY A 203 5.15 9.81 8.17
C GLY A 203 4.76 8.74 9.20
N GLY A 204 3.75 7.91 8.96
CA GLY A 204 3.33 6.82 9.86
C GLY A 204 3.19 5.49 9.11
N GLN A 205 2.73 4.45 9.81
CA GLN A 205 2.51 3.11 9.24
C GLN A 205 1.19 3.09 8.42
N PHE A 206 1.10 4.05 7.50
CA PHE A 206 0.01 4.18 6.53
C PHE A 206 0.27 3.27 5.33
N THR A 207 -0.51 3.36 4.25
CA THR A 207 -0.44 2.37 3.18
C THR A 207 0.93 2.30 2.51
N ALA A 208 1.58 3.43 2.21
CA ALA A 208 2.90 3.44 1.55
C ALA A 208 3.96 2.73 2.40
N ASN A 209 4.10 3.09 3.69
CA ASN A 209 5.06 2.44 4.59
C ASN A 209 4.70 0.97 4.86
N THR A 210 3.40 0.63 4.96
CA THR A 210 2.95 -0.76 5.06
C THR A 210 3.40 -1.58 3.85
N MET A 211 3.22 -1.06 2.63
CA MET A 211 3.64 -1.76 1.42
C MET A 211 5.18 -1.82 1.29
N ALA A 212 5.89 -0.82 1.82
CA ALA A 212 7.33 -0.85 1.93
C ALA A 212 7.82 -1.97 2.88
N CYS A 213 7.21 -2.11 4.06
CA CYS A 213 7.47 -3.23 4.97
C CYS A 213 7.16 -4.59 4.31
N ILE A 214 6.04 -4.68 3.59
CA ILE A 214 5.66 -5.86 2.79
C ILE A 214 6.75 -6.21 1.78
N SER A 215 7.34 -5.22 1.09
CA SER A 215 8.36 -5.48 0.06
C SER A 215 9.61 -6.18 0.61
N GLU A 216 10.01 -5.86 1.86
CA GLU A 216 11.09 -6.57 2.55
C GLU A 216 10.64 -7.94 3.06
N ALA A 217 9.46 -8.03 3.68
CA ALA A 217 8.94 -9.25 4.27
C ALA A 217 8.65 -10.34 3.23
N VAL A 218 8.17 -9.95 2.03
CA VAL A 218 7.98 -10.86 0.91
C VAL A 218 9.29 -11.20 0.19
N GLY A 219 10.36 -10.43 0.43
CA GLY A 219 11.70 -10.66 -0.12
C GLY A 219 12.01 -9.93 -1.43
N LEU A 220 11.14 -9.02 -1.93
CA LEU A 220 11.35 -8.28 -3.19
C LEU A 220 12.27 -7.05 -3.04
N ALA A 221 12.54 -6.59 -1.82
CA ALA A 221 13.43 -5.47 -1.51
C ALA A 221 14.64 -5.93 -0.70
N LEU A 222 15.72 -5.15 -0.73
CA LEU A 222 16.88 -5.39 0.12
C LEU A 222 16.53 -5.13 1.60
N THR A 223 17.06 -5.93 2.48
CA THR A 223 16.91 -5.78 3.93
C THR A 223 17.25 -4.36 4.38
N ASN A 224 16.37 -3.75 5.16
CA ASN A 224 16.43 -2.37 5.66
C ASN A 224 16.38 -1.27 4.59
N SER A 225 16.06 -1.58 3.34
CA SER A 225 15.96 -0.55 2.29
C SER A 225 14.67 0.27 2.37
N ALA A 226 13.64 -0.25 3.02
CA ALA A 226 12.33 0.39 3.14
C ALA A 226 12.30 1.58 4.12
N MET A 227 13.19 1.62 5.11
CA MET A 227 13.04 2.51 6.26
C MET A 227 13.75 3.87 6.16
N PRO A 228 14.94 4.02 5.53
CA PRO A 228 15.59 5.32 5.49
C PRO A 228 14.65 6.41 4.94
N PRO A 229 14.56 7.60 5.57
CA PRO A 229 13.78 8.71 5.03
C PRO A 229 14.21 9.08 3.61
N ALA A 230 13.29 9.61 2.81
CA ALA A 230 13.55 9.98 1.41
C ALA A 230 14.70 11.00 1.25
N VAL A 231 14.88 11.85 2.26
CA VAL A 231 15.92 12.87 2.30
C VAL A 231 17.25 12.42 2.91
N ASN A 232 17.36 11.15 3.35
CA ASN A 232 18.63 10.55 3.73
C ASN A 232 19.40 10.11 2.47
N THR A 233 20.00 11.08 1.80
CA THR A 233 20.60 10.89 0.47
C THR A 233 21.72 9.85 0.46
N GLU A 234 22.55 9.76 1.51
CA GLU A 234 23.66 8.80 1.58
C GLU A 234 23.18 7.35 1.62
N GLU A 235 22.21 7.05 2.47
CA GLU A 235 21.66 5.70 2.53
C GLU A 235 20.83 5.36 1.28
N ARG A 236 20.05 6.31 0.76
CA ARG A 236 19.30 6.12 -0.50
C ARG A 236 20.22 5.82 -1.66
N LYS A 237 21.34 6.53 -1.76
CA LYS A 237 22.41 6.25 -2.73
C LYS A 237 22.96 4.83 -2.55
N ALA A 238 23.35 4.49 -1.32
CA ALA A 238 23.90 3.17 -1.02
C ALA A 238 22.95 2.03 -1.38
N TYR A 239 21.64 2.16 -1.04
CA TYR A 239 20.63 1.17 -1.40
C TYR A 239 20.34 1.14 -2.90
N GLY A 240 20.37 2.28 -3.59
CA GLY A 240 20.25 2.34 -5.04
C GLY A 240 21.36 1.54 -5.73
N GLU A 241 22.63 1.81 -5.38
CA GLU A 241 23.79 1.10 -5.94
C GLU A 241 23.78 -0.39 -5.59
N LYS A 242 23.45 -0.75 -4.35
CA LYS A 242 23.31 -2.16 -3.93
C LYS A 242 22.21 -2.87 -4.70
N SER A 243 21.07 -2.24 -4.93
CA SER A 243 19.97 -2.81 -5.71
C SER A 243 20.34 -3.03 -7.17
N GLY A 244 21.09 -2.08 -7.76
CA GLY A 244 21.67 -2.23 -9.09
C GLY A 244 22.65 -3.40 -9.22
N LYS A 245 23.43 -3.70 -8.18
CA LYS A 245 24.29 -4.88 -8.13
C LYS A 245 23.50 -6.17 -7.87
N ALA A 246 22.48 -6.11 -6.99
CA ALA A 246 21.64 -7.25 -6.65
C ALA A 246 20.87 -7.77 -7.88
N ILE A 247 20.33 -6.89 -8.72
CA ILE A 247 19.60 -7.31 -9.93
C ILE A 247 20.49 -8.09 -10.90
N MET A 248 21.76 -7.73 -11.02
CA MET A 248 22.70 -8.46 -11.87
C MET A 248 23.02 -9.85 -11.31
N ASN A 249 23.12 -9.99 -9.98
CA ASN A 249 23.28 -11.29 -9.33
C ASN A 249 22.02 -12.18 -9.49
N LEU A 250 20.82 -11.60 -9.40
CA LEU A 250 19.56 -12.34 -9.65
C LEU A 250 19.48 -12.83 -11.09
N LEU A 251 19.90 -11.99 -12.04
CA LEU A 251 19.93 -12.35 -13.46
C LEU A 251 20.88 -13.52 -13.72
N GLU A 252 22.07 -13.48 -13.12
CA GLU A 252 23.05 -14.57 -13.22
C GLU A 252 22.55 -15.88 -12.61
N LYS A 253 21.90 -15.80 -11.44
CA LYS A 253 21.33 -16.96 -10.74
C LYS A 253 19.96 -17.40 -11.28
N ASN A 254 19.37 -16.63 -12.21
CA ASN A 254 18.02 -16.82 -12.75
C ASN A 254 16.95 -16.89 -11.65
N ILE A 255 17.10 -16.09 -10.58
CA ILE A 255 16.08 -15.94 -9.52
C ILE A 255 15.07 -14.90 -9.97
N ARG A 256 13.81 -15.28 -9.97
CA ARG A 256 12.70 -14.49 -10.50
C ARG A 256 11.67 -14.16 -9.41
N PRO A 257 10.80 -13.15 -9.61
CA PRO A 257 9.80 -12.79 -8.61
C PRO A 257 8.89 -13.93 -8.15
N ARG A 258 8.52 -14.87 -9.02
CA ARG A 258 7.68 -16.03 -8.64
C ARG A 258 8.42 -17.11 -7.86
N ASP A 259 9.76 -17.07 -7.82
CA ASP A 259 10.55 -17.89 -6.90
C ASP A 259 10.57 -17.30 -5.49
N ILE A 260 10.37 -15.96 -5.38
CA ILE A 260 10.36 -15.19 -4.14
C ILE A 260 8.94 -15.06 -3.58
N VAL A 261 7.97 -14.69 -4.44
CA VAL A 261 6.57 -14.52 -4.05
C VAL A 261 5.87 -15.86 -4.05
N THR A 262 5.80 -16.46 -2.88
CA THR A 262 5.15 -17.74 -2.59
C THR A 262 4.03 -17.53 -1.56
N ILE A 263 3.24 -18.55 -1.27
CA ILE A 263 2.24 -18.48 -0.18
C ILE A 263 2.94 -18.15 1.14
N ASP A 264 4.06 -18.79 1.46
CA ASP A 264 4.79 -18.56 2.71
C ASP A 264 5.31 -17.13 2.82
N SER A 265 5.86 -16.56 1.74
CA SER A 265 6.32 -15.16 1.75
C SER A 265 5.16 -14.16 1.85
N LEU A 266 3.98 -14.47 1.28
CA LEU A 266 2.76 -13.68 1.46
C LEU A 266 2.23 -13.77 2.90
N VAL A 267 2.32 -14.94 3.53
CA VAL A 267 2.02 -15.11 4.97
C VAL A 267 2.97 -14.27 5.82
N ASN A 268 4.29 -14.30 5.53
CA ASN A 268 5.27 -13.44 6.20
C ASN A 268 4.91 -11.96 6.09
N ALA A 269 4.56 -11.51 4.89
CA ALA A 269 4.15 -10.14 4.64
C ALA A 269 2.88 -9.75 5.42
N ALA A 270 1.86 -10.60 5.43
CA ALA A 270 0.63 -10.37 6.18
C ALA A 270 0.90 -10.29 7.70
N ARG A 271 1.79 -11.13 8.24
CA ARG A 271 2.20 -11.06 9.65
C ARG A 271 2.91 -9.76 10.00
N VAL A 272 3.78 -9.25 9.13
CA VAL A 272 4.42 -7.94 9.37
C VAL A 272 3.38 -6.81 9.38
N VAL A 273 2.35 -6.86 8.53
CA VAL A 273 1.24 -5.88 8.56
C VAL A 273 0.50 -5.93 9.89
N ALA A 274 0.09 -7.12 10.32
CA ALA A 274 -0.62 -7.31 11.58
C ALA A 274 0.21 -6.86 12.78
N ALA A 275 1.48 -7.22 12.79
CA ALA A 275 2.41 -6.93 13.87
C ALA A 275 2.73 -5.44 14.04
N THR A 276 2.65 -4.65 12.96
CA THR A 276 3.00 -3.21 12.95
C THR A 276 1.81 -2.26 12.95
N GLY A 277 0.57 -2.76 13.04
CA GLY A 277 -0.61 -1.88 12.90
C GLY A 277 -0.75 -1.28 11.51
N GLY A 278 -0.37 -2.02 10.48
CA GLY A 278 -0.37 -1.57 9.10
C GLY A 278 -1.75 -1.24 8.53
N SER A 279 -1.76 -0.77 7.30
CA SER A 279 -2.98 -0.35 6.59
C SER A 279 -3.88 -1.53 6.23
N THR A 280 -5.20 -1.35 6.37
CA THR A 280 -6.21 -2.30 5.87
C THR A 280 -6.15 -2.50 4.36
N ASN A 281 -5.57 -1.56 3.61
CA ASN A 281 -5.33 -1.69 2.17
C ASN A 281 -4.43 -2.89 1.81
N ALA A 282 -3.58 -3.34 2.74
CA ALA A 282 -2.78 -4.55 2.54
C ALA A 282 -3.66 -5.80 2.27
N ALA A 283 -4.85 -5.87 2.87
CA ALA A 283 -5.81 -6.95 2.63
C ALA A 283 -6.41 -6.95 1.20
N LEU A 284 -6.27 -5.84 0.47
CA LEU A 284 -6.59 -5.73 -0.95
C LEU A 284 -5.35 -5.96 -1.84
N HIS A 285 -4.19 -5.45 -1.40
CA HIS A 285 -2.98 -5.48 -2.24
C HIS A 285 -2.27 -6.83 -2.23
N LEU A 286 -2.21 -7.53 -1.09
CA LEU A 286 -1.62 -8.87 -1.02
C LEU A 286 -2.34 -9.89 -1.92
N PRO A 287 -3.70 -10.00 -1.90
CA PRO A 287 -4.42 -10.82 -2.86
C PRO A 287 -4.19 -10.43 -4.32
N ALA A 288 -4.05 -9.14 -4.63
CA ALA A 288 -3.77 -8.69 -5.99
C ALA A 288 -2.37 -9.13 -6.48
N ILE A 289 -1.34 -9.01 -5.62
CA ILE A 289 0.02 -9.50 -5.93
C ILE A 289 0.02 -11.02 -6.08
N ALA A 290 -0.69 -11.75 -5.19
CA ALA A 290 -0.83 -13.20 -5.27
C ALA A 290 -1.50 -13.64 -6.58
N ASN A 291 -2.54 -12.94 -7.01
CA ASN A 291 -3.22 -13.22 -8.28
C ASN A 291 -2.28 -13.11 -9.48
N GLU A 292 -1.37 -12.11 -9.50
CA GLU A 292 -0.34 -11.98 -10.55
C GLU A 292 0.68 -13.13 -10.52
N ALA A 293 0.89 -13.74 -9.35
CA ALA A 293 1.71 -14.94 -9.20
C ALA A 293 0.97 -16.24 -9.60
N GLY A 294 -0.34 -16.17 -9.83
CA GLY A 294 -1.19 -17.35 -10.03
C GLY A 294 -1.48 -18.11 -8.72
N LEU A 295 -1.36 -17.43 -7.57
CA LEU A 295 -1.58 -18.00 -6.25
C LEU A 295 -2.98 -17.64 -5.73
N LYS A 296 -3.64 -18.56 -5.04
CA LYS A 296 -4.90 -18.29 -4.35
C LYS A 296 -4.59 -17.77 -2.94
N PHE A 297 -4.88 -16.49 -2.72
CA PHE A 297 -4.72 -15.82 -1.43
C PHE A 297 -5.84 -14.81 -1.26
N THR A 298 -6.73 -15.02 -0.31
CA THR A 298 -8.01 -14.32 -0.18
C THR A 298 -8.05 -13.41 1.04
N LEU A 299 -9.09 -12.60 1.16
CA LEU A 299 -9.33 -11.80 2.38
C LEU A 299 -9.42 -12.69 3.64
N ARG A 300 -10.04 -13.89 3.54
CA ARG A 300 -10.14 -14.82 4.67
C ARG A 300 -8.76 -15.29 5.12
N ASP A 301 -7.89 -15.66 4.18
CA ASP A 301 -6.51 -16.06 4.49
C ASP A 301 -5.76 -14.92 5.21
N VAL A 302 -5.90 -13.69 4.72
CA VAL A 302 -5.28 -12.50 5.35
C VAL A 302 -5.80 -12.31 6.78
N VAL A 303 -7.12 -12.41 7.01
CA VAL A 303 -7.72 -12.23 8.34
C VAL A 303 -7.31 -13.34 9.30
N GLU A 304 -7.26 -14.60 8.85
CA GLU A 304 -6.79 -15.73 9.68
C GLU A 304 -5.33 -15.53 10.13
N ILE A 305 -4.47 -15.05 9.23
CA ILE A 305 -3.08 -14.71 9.54
C ILE A 305 -3.03 -13.55 10.54
N TYR A 306 -3.84 -12.51 10.34
CA TYR A 306 -3.89 -11.38 11.25
C TYR A 306 -4.30 -11.84 12.66
N ASN A 307 -5.37 -12.58 12.80
CA ASN A 307 -5.88 -13.07 14.09
C ASN A 307 -4.88 -13.94 14.86
N SER A 308 -3.92 -14.55 14.18
CA SER A 308 -2.87 -15.38 14.77
C SER A 308 -1.52 -14.66 14.95
N THR A 309 -1.49 -13.33 14.82
CA THR A 309 -0.24 -12.55 14.87
C THR A 309 -0.31 -11.48 15.97
N PRO A 310 0.67 -11.43 16.91
CA PRO A 310 0.68 -10.42 17.94
C PRO A 310 0.98 -9.02 17.39
N TYR A 311 0.40 -7.99 18.03
CA TYR A 311 0.69 -6.60 17.75
C TYR A 311 1.90 -6.15 18.55
N ILE A 312 2.99 -5.77 17.89
CA ILE A 312 4.29 -5.47 18.51
C ILE A 312 4.87 -4.09 18.13
N GLY A 313 4.37 -3.41 17.10
CA GLY A 313 4.88 -2.12 16.66
C GLY A 313 3.98 -0.96 17.07
N ASP A 314 4.40 -0.14 18.04
CA ASP A 314 3.61 1.01 18.56
C ASP A 314 3.65 2.21 17.61
N THR A 315 3.25 1.99 16.35
CA THR A 315 3.35 2.97 15.26
C THR A 315 2.01 3.63 14.92
N GLN A 316 2.07 4.91 14.55
CA GLN A 316 0.88 5.65 14.09
C GLN A 316 0.25 4.97 12.84
N PRO A 317 -1.09 5.01 12.72
CA PRO A 317 -2.04 5.84 13.49
C PRO A 317 -2.55 5.21 14.78
N GLY A 318 -2.40 3.90 14.99
CA GLY A 318 -2.88 3.20 16.18
C GLY A 318 -2.00 3.40 17.41
N GLY A 319 -0.71 3.59 17.21
CA GLY A 319 0.30 3.79 18.25
C GLY A 319 0.83 5.23 18.30
N LYS A 320 1.94 5.41 19.02
CA LYS A 320 2.52 6.72 19.33
C LYS A 320 3.53 7.20 18.29
N TYR A 321 4.31 6.27 17.72
CA TYR A 321 5.55 6.55 17.01
C TYR A 321 5.34 6.73 15.51
N VAL A 322 6.11 7.64 14.92
CA VAL A 322 6.12 7.87 13.47
C VAL A 322 7.07 6.90 12.75
N ALA A 323 7.06 6.89 11.43
CA ALA A 323 7.92 6.03 10.63
C ALA A 323 9.42 6.27 10.88
N LYS A 324 9.80 7.52 11.19
CA LYS A 324 11.18 7.88 11.55
C LYS A 324 11.65 7.19 12.83
N ASP A 325 10.77 7.06 13.84
CA ASP A 325 11.11 6.38 15.09
C ASP A 325 11.34 4.88 14.85
N LEU A 326 10.54 4.25 13.99
CA LEU A 326 10.76 2.87 13.59
C LEU A 326 12.11 2.71 12.89
N TYR A 327 12.48 3.63 11.99
CA TYR A 327 13.80 3.63 11.35
C TYR A 327 14.93 3.74 12.39
N ASP A 328 14.81 4.64 13.38
CA ASP A 328 15.84 4.90 14.38
C ASP A 328 16.14 3.68 15.28
N VAL A 329 15.15 2.82 15.49
CA VAL A 329 15.34 1.58 16.27
C VAL A 329 15.76 0.37 15.42
N GLY A 330 16.05 0.57 14.13
CA GLY A 330 16.54 -0.47 13.23
C GLY A 330 15.54 -0.99 12.19
N GLY A 331 14.37 -0.39 12.10
CA GLY A 331 13.45 -0.55 10.99
C GLY A 331 12.73 -1.90 10.89
N VAL A 332 12.32 -2.25 9.68
CA VAL A 332 11.64 -3.53 9.36
C VAL A 332 12.45 -4.75 9.82
N PRO A 333 13.79 -4.79 9.70
CA PRO A 333 14.58 -5.91 10.17
C PRO A 333 14.36 -6.27 11.65
N VAL A 334 14.13 -5.28 12.51
CA VAL A 334 13.85 -5.51 13.94
C VAL A 334 12.48 -6.17 14.14
N VAL A 335 11.47 -5.75 13.36
CA VAL A 335 10.13 -6.36 13.35
C VAL A 335 10.22 -7.82 12.88
N ILE A 336 10.88 -8.05 11.73
CA ILE A 336 11.08 -9.39 11.17
C ILE A 336 11.85 -10.28 12.15
N LYS A 337 12.90 -9.76 12.80
CA LYS A 337 13.69 -10.49 13.81
C LYS A 337 12.82 -10.92 14.99
N SER A 338 11.97 -10.02 15.52
CA SER A 338 11.04 -10.37 16.60
C SER A 338 10.06 -11.48 16.19
N LEU A 339 9.52 -11.41 14.97
CA LEU A 339 8.60 -12.42 14.43
C LEU A 339 9.29 -13.75 14.13
N LEU A 340 10.55 -13.74 13.65
CA LEU A 340 11.37 -14.95 13.47
C LEU A 340 11.65 -15.64 14.80
N ASP A 341 12.10 -14.88 15.80
CA ASP A 341 12.40 -15.39 17.14
C ASP A 341 11.15 -15.93 17.85
N GLY A 342 9.98 -15.37 17.52
CA GLY A 342 8.69 -15.83 18.00
C GLY A 342 8.08 -17.00 17.22
N GLY A 343 8.72 -17.44 16.13
CA GLY A 343 8.23 -18.54 15.28
C GLY A 343 7.04 -18.18 14.37
N TYR A 344 6.79 -16.89 14.13
CA TYR A 344 5.69 -16.43 13.30
C TYR A 344 6.04 -16.31 11.81
N ILE A 345 7.32 -16.14 11.46
CA ILE A 345 7.78 -15.96 10.07
C ILE A 345 8.50 -17.23 9.60
N ASN A 346 8.21 -17.68 8.38
CA ASN A 346 8.99 -18.68 7.69
C ASN A 346 10.32 -18.08 7.21
N GLY A 347 11.41 -18.46 7.89
CA GLY A 347 12.75 -17.94 7.60
C GLY A 347 13.37 -18.48 6.32
N ASP A 348 12.85 -19.56 5.72
CA ASP A 348 13.42 -20.23 4.55
C ASP A 348 13.03 -19.56 3.23
N CYS A 349 12.11 -18.59 3.25
CA CYS A 349 11.73 -17.83 2.07
C CYS A 349 12.94 -17.10 1.47
N ILE A 350 13.18 -17.31 0.17
CA ILE A 350 14.29 -16.67 -0.56
C ILE A 350 13.97 -15.19 -0.85
N THR A 351 15.01 -14.38 -0.95
CA THR A 351 14.90 -12.94 -1.20
C THR A 351 15.74 -12.48 -2.40
N VAL A 352 15.61 -11.21 -2.77
CA VAL A 352 16.43 -10.57 -3.82
C VAL A 352 17.92 -10.52 -3.53
N THR A 353 18.36 -10.85 -2.32
CA THR A 353 19.79 -11.02 -2.02
C THR A 353 20.32 -12.37 -2.51
N GLY A 354 19.45 -13.30 -2.90
CA GLY A 354 19.76 -14.69 -3.17
C GLY A 354 20.03 -15.52 -1.92
N LYS A 355 19.66 -14.99 -0.75
CA LYS A 355 19.68 -15.61 0.58
C LYS A 355 18.27 -15.68 1.13
N THR A 356 18.07 -16.48 2.17
CA THR A 356 16.80 -16.59 2.87
C THR A 356 16.54 -15.41 3.81
N ILE A 357 15.29 -15.27 4.26
CA ILE A 357 14.91 -14.27 5.29
C ILE A 357 15.74 -14.50 6.56
N ALA A 358 15.87 -15.75 7.04
CA ALA A 358 16.65 -16.08 8.24
C ALA A 358 18.13 -15.70 8.08
N GLU A 359 18.76 -16.01 6.94
CA GLU A 359 20.16 -15.65 6.67
C GLU A 359 20.38 -14.13 6.66
N ASN A 360 19.45 -13.37 6.07
CA ASN A 360 19.54 -11.91 6.01
C ASN A 360 19.37 -11.25 7.38
N HIS A 361 18.66 -11.88 8.32
CA HIS A 361 18.36 -11.32 9.64
C HIS A 361 19.19 -11.94 10.77
N LYS A 362 20.16 -12.82 10.44
CA LYS A 362 20.99 -13.51 11.44
C LYS A 362 21.75 -12.55 12.36
N GLU A 363 22.29 -11.47 11.80
CA GLU A 363 23.10 -10.49 12.52
C GLU A 363 22.27 -9.31 13.08
N VAL A 364 20.94 -9.31 12.89
CA VAL A 364 20.07 -8.27 13.42
C VAL A 364 19.95 -8.41 14.93
N ILE A 365 20.35 -7.37 15.64
CA ILE A 365 20.28 -7.29 17.10
C ILE A 365 19.00 -6.56 17.46
N PHE A 366 18.18 -7.16 18.30
CA PHE A 366 16.98 -6.50 18.83
C PHE A 366 17.42 -5.39 19.81
N PRO A 367 17.03 -4.10 19.56
CA PRO A 367 17.51 -2.98 20.37
C PRO A 367 16.91 -3.03 21.78
N THR A 368 17.72 -2.61 22.77
CA THR A 368 17.30 -2.41 24.15
C THR A 368 16.98 -0.94 24.40
N ASN A 369 16.24 -0.63 25.46
CA ASN A 369 15.90 0.74 25.86
C ASN A 369 15.08 1.52 24.82
N GLN A 370 14.13 0.87 24.17
CA GLN A 370 13.17 1.46 23.25
C GLN A 370 11.79 0.81 23.46
N ASP A 371 10.73 1.49 23.08
CA ASP A 371 9.33 1.07 23.20
C ASP A 371 8.54 1.28 21.89
N VAL A 372 9.26 1.35 20.76
CA VAL A 372 8.69 1.43 19.39
C VAL A 372 8.30 0.04 18.89
N VAL A 373 9.18 -0.97 19.09
CA VAL A 373 8.95 -2.36 18.69
C VAL A 373 9.15 -3.28 19.88
N TYR A 374 8.18 -4.14 20.13
CA TYR A 374 8.18 -5.11 21.22
C TYR A 374 8.57 -6.51 20.72
N LYS A 375 9.00 -7.37 21.63
CA LYS A 375 9.21 -8.78 21.31
C LYS A 375 7.88 -9.54 21.32
N CYS A 376 7.74 -10.55 20.48
CA CYS A 376 6.53 -11.37 20.39
C CYS A 376 6.15 -12.08 21.71
N ASN A 377 7.11 -12.32 22.61
CA ASN A 377 6.84 -12.89 23.94
C ASN A 377 6.39 -11.86 24.99
N ASN A 378 6.35 -10.57 24.63
CA ASN A 378 5.81 -9.48 25.45
C ASN A 378 5.22 -8.42 24.51
N PRO A 379 4.16 -8.74 23.75
CA PRO A 379 3.59 -7.85 22.76
C PRO A 379 2.77 -6.71 23.41
N ILE A 380 2.42 -5.70 22.62
CA ILE A 380 1.44 -4.67 23.00
C ILE A 380 0.07 -5.32 23.18
N SER A 381 -0.27 -6.26 22.31
CA SER A 381 -1.48 -7.08 22.38
C SER A 381 -1.21 -8.45 21.73
N GLU A 382 -1.76 -9.50 22.32
CA GLU A 382 -1.73 -10.85 21.73
C GLU A 382 -2.65 -10.95 20.50
N ASN A 383 -3.63 -10.04 20.38
CA ASN A 383 -4.52 -9.93 19.25
C ASN A 383 -3.97 -8.96 18.22
N SER A 384 -4.30 -9.21 16.95
CA SER A 384 -3.94 -8.33 15.84
C SER A 384 -4.46 -6.91 16.01
N SER A 385 -3.78 -5.99 15.37
CA SER A 385 -4.19 -4.58 15.20
C SER A 385 -5.33 -4.38 14.19
N VAL A 386 -5.63 -5.41 13.38
CA VAL A 386 -6.63 -5.39 12.30
C VAL A 386 -7.46 -6.67 12.38
N VAL A 387 -8.78 -6.56 12.24
CA VAL A 387 -9.72 -7.69 12.32
C VAL A 387 -10.66 -7.72 11.11
N GLY A 388 -11.05 -8.92 10.69
CA GLY A 388 -12.18 -9.12 9.78
C GLY A 388 -13.47 -9.28 10.58
N LEU A 389 -14.57 -8.73 10.03
CA LEU A 389 -15.90 -8.84 10.63
C LEU A 389 -16.87 -9.45 9.61
N TRP A 390 -17.77 -10.30 10.11
CA TRP A 390 -18.84 -10.94 9.34
C TRP A 390 -20.17 -10.79 10.07
N GLY A 391 -21.26 -10.90 9.35
CA GLY A 391 -22.60 -10.82 9.90
C GLY A 391 -23.65 -10.46 8.84
N ASN A 392 -24.88 -10.18 9.27
CA ASN A 392 -25.93 -9.87 8.32
C ASN A 392 -25.71 -8.54 7.57
N LEU A 393 -24.90 -7.63 8.13
CA LEU A 393 -24.51 -6.39 7.44
C LEU A 393 -23.40 -6.62 6.40
N ALA A 394 -22.50 -7.56 6.65
CA ALA A 394 -21.38 -7.89 5.78
C ALA A 394 -21.21 -9.41 5.62
N PRO A 395 -22.10 -10.12 4.93
CA PRO A 395 -22.01 -11.57 4.78
C PRO A 395 -20.77 -12.05 4.02
N ASP A 396 -20.23 -11.26 3.11
CA ASP A 396 -18.96 -11.54 2.41
C ASP A 396 -17.73 -11.05 3.19
N GLY A 397 -17.96 -10.37 4.33
CA GLY A 397 -16.95 -9.83 5.21
C GLY A 397 -16.65 -8.36 4.99
N CYS A 398 -15.93 -7.81 5.95
CA CYS A 398 -15.37 -6.46 5.94
C CYS A 398 -14.13 -6.44 6.84
N ILE A 399 -13.41 -5.32 6.87
CA ILE A 399 -12.15 -5.19 7.59
C ILE A 399 -12.15 -3.93 8.45
N SER A 400 -11.62 -4.02 9.67
CA SER A 400 -11.48 -2.91 10.59
C SER A 400 -10.10 -2.87 11.23
N LYS A 401 -9.56 -1.66 11.42
CA LYS A 401 -8.39 -1.44 12.25
C LYS A 401 -8.86 -1.19 13.70
N ILE A 402 -8.37 -1.98 14.63
CA ILE A 402 -8.71 -1.88 16.05
C ILE A 402 -7.54 -1.38 16.92
N ALA A 403 -6.35 -1.20 16.33
CA ALA A 403 -5.20 -0.66 17.04
C ALA A 403 -5.53 0.71 17.66
N GLY A 404 -5.25 0.87 18.95
CA GLY A 404 -5.52 2.10 19.70
C GLY A 404 -6.96 2.31 20.16
N LEU A 405 -7.91 1.42 19.82
CA LEU A 405 -9.28 1.47 20.34
C LEU A 405 -9.32 1.01 21.79
N LYS A 406 -10.03 1.76 22.64
CA LYS A 406 -10.28 1.40 24.04
C LYS A 406 -11.44 0.43 24.19
N ASN A 407 -12.49 0.60 23.38
CA ASN A 407 -13.65 -0.27 23.34
C ASN A 407 -13.65 -1.05 22.03
N LEU A 408 -13.83 -2.36 22.10
CA LEU A 408 -13.89 -3.25 20.95
C LEU A 408 -15.33 -3.63 20.55
N THR A 409 -16.32 -2.99 21.19
CA THR A 409 -17.73 -3.15 20.86
C THR A 409 -18.37 -1.78 20.63
N PHE A 410 -19.32 -1.73 19.69
CA PHE A 410 -20.08 -0.52 19.39
C PHE A 410 -21.55 -0.88 19.16
N LYS A 411 -22.43 0.00 19.64
CA LYS A 411 -23.85 -0.05 19.36
C LYS A 411 -24.33 1.36 19.09
N GLY A 412 -24.96 1.61 17.92
CA GLY A 412 -25.37 2.94 17.53
C GLY A 412 -26.46 2.94 16.49
N LYS A 413 -26.86 4.15 16.07
CA LYS A 413 -27.87 4.37 15.05
C LYS A 413 -27.26 4.80 13.73
N ALA A 414 -27.69 4.17 12.63
CA ALA A 414 -27.24 4.50 11.30
C ALA A 414 -27.62 5.94 10.91
N LYS A 415 -26.66 6.64 10.29
CA LYS A 415 -26.84 7.84 9.48
C LYS A 415 -26.24 7.56 8.10
N CYS A 416 -27.09 7.48 7.09
CA CYS A 416 -26.74 6.99 5.76
C CYS A 416 -26.46 8.16 4.80
N PHE A 417 -25.34 8.02 4.08
CA PHE A 417 -24.88 8.95 3.05
C PHE A 417 -24.52 8.17 1.79
N ASP A 418 -24.86 8.71 0.63
CA ASP A 418 -24.61 8.08 -0.66
C ASP A 418 -23.30 8.57 -1.32
N SER A 419 -22.52 9.41 -0.61
CA SER A 419 -21.18 9.87 -1.00
C SER A 419 -20.35 10.27 0.23
N GLU A 420 -19.01 10.28 0.08
CA GLU A 420 -18.12 10.82 1.12
C GLU A 420 -18.35 12.32 1.33
N GLU A 421 -18.61 13.08 0.25
CA GLU A 421 -18.80 14.52 0.28
C GLU A 421 -19.99 14.94 1.15
N ASP A 422 -21.10 14.20 1.05
CA ASP A 422 -22.29 14.46 1.88
C ASP A 422 -22.01 14.13 3.35
N ALA A 423 -21.34 13.00 3.61
CA ALA A 423 -20.94 12.61 4.95
C ALA A 423 -19.98 13.64 5.58
N LEU A 424 -18.95 14.07 4.84
CA LEU A 424 -18.00 15.11 5.30
C LEU A 424 -18.73 16.44 5.58
N THR A 425 -19.67 16.82 4.70
CA THR A 425 -20.46 18.04 4.88
C THR A 425 -21.25 17.99 6.19
N ALA A 426 -21.90 16.86 6.50
CA ALA A 426 -22.63 16.66 7.75
C ALA A 426 -21.71 16.70 8.98
N VAL A 427 -20.51 16.11 8.88
CA VAL A 427 -19.49 16.17 9.95
C VAL A 427 -19.07 17.63 10.20
N LEU A 428 -18.70 18.36 9.14
CA LEU A 428 -18.23 19.75 9.27
C LEU A 428 -19.32 20.71 9.79
N LYS A 429 -20.59 20.39 9.57
CA LYS A 429 -21.73 21.10 10.18
C LYS A 429 -22.05 20.67 11.61
N ASN A 430 -21.26 19.77 12.19
CA ASN A 430 -21.49 19.22 13.54
C ASN A 430 -22.85 18.48 13.68
N GLU A 431 -23.34 17.85 12.61
CA GLU A 431 -24.61 17.10 12.61
C GLU A 431 -24.41 15.65 13.13
N ILE A 432 -23.19 15.15 13.14
CA ILE A 432 -22.84 13.82 13.68
C ILE A 432 -22.64 13.91 15.20
N LYS A 433 -23.21 12.93 15.93
CA LYS A 433 -23.20 12.90 17.40
C LYS A 433 -22.63 11.57 17.92
N ALA A 434 -22.21 11.58 19.17
CA ALA A 434 -21.79 10.36 19.87
C ALA A 434 -22.91 9.29 19.79
N GLY A 435 -22.55 8.06 19.44
CA GLY A 435 -23.48 6.95 19.23
C GLY A 435 -24.02 6.83 17.79
N ASP A 436 -23.67 7.72 16.88
CA ASP A 436 -24.01 7.56 15.47
C ASP A 436 -23.11 6.54 14.78
N ALA A 437 -23.68 5.71 13.92
CA ALA A 437 -22.97 4.91 12.92
C ALA A 437 -23.10 5.61 11.55
N VAL A 438 -22.04 6.24 11.09
CA VAL A 438 -21.99 6.92 9.79
C VAL A 438 -21.79 5.86 8.71
N ILE A 439 -22.77 5.73 7.82
CA ILE A 439 -22.78 4.75 6.73
C ILE A 439 -22.53 5.50 5.43
N ILE A 440 -21.38 5.23 4.79
CA ILE A 440 -21.04 5.80 3.47
C ILE A 440 -21.12 4.67 2.45
N ARG A 441 -22.02 4.75 1.52
CA ARG A 441 -22.35 3.68 0.57
C ARG A 441 -22.19 4.12 -0.88
N TYR A 442 -22.21 3.14 -1.80
CA TYR A 442 -21.94 3.35 -3.23
C TYR A 442 -20.51 3.83 -3.54
N GLU A 443 -19.57 3.52 -2.65
CA GLU A 443 -18.15 3.79 -2.82
C GLU A 443 -17.32 2.50 -3.04
N GLY A 444 -18.02 1.37 -3.19
CA GLY A 444 -17.42 0.08 -3.54
C GLY A 444 -16.96 -0.02 -5.01
N PRO A 445 -16.35 -1.14 -5.41
CA PRO A 445 -15.72 -1.25 -6.74
C PRO A 445 -16.67 -1.09 -7.93
N LYS A 446 -17.97 -1.37 -7.78
CA LYS A 446 -18.99 -1.20 -8.83
C LYS A 446 -19.78 0.10 -8.68
N GLY A 447 -20.17 0.44 -7.45
CA GLY A 447 -20.98 1.62 -7.16
C GLY A 447 -20.18 2.92 -7.19
N GLY A 448 -18.96 2.90 -6.67
CA GLY A 448 -17.99 4.00 -6.70
C GLY A 448 -16.75 3.60 -7.49
N PRO A 449 -16.73 3.72 -8.83
CA PRO A 449 -15.62 3.28 -9.63
C PRO A 449 -14.28 3.85 -9.13
N GLY A 450 -13.29 2.96 -8.96
CA GLY A 450 -12.03 3.27 -8.29
C GLY A 450 -12.05 2.98 -6.78
N MET A 451 -13.19 2.57 -6.20
CA MET A 451 -13.32 2.17 -4.79
C MET A 451 -12.55 3.13 -3.89
N ARG A 452 -13.03 4.40 -3.80
CA ARG A 452 -12.27 5.49 -3.18
C ARG A 452 -11.84 5.17 -1.75
N GLU A 453 -10.74 5.77 -1.35
CA GLU A 453 -10.16 5.70 -0.01
C GLU A 453 -10.48 7.00 0.74
N MET A 454 -11.02 6.89 1.94
CA MET A 454 -11.52 8.02 2.70
C MET A 454 -10.64 8.30 3.92
N LEU A 455 -10.33 9.57 4.14
CA LEU A 455 -9.61 10.08 5.32
C LEU A 455 -10.20 11.40 5.81
N SER A 456 -10.71 12.23 4.91
CA SER A 456 -11.22 13.56 5.28
C SER A 456 -12.33 13.46 6.30
N THR A 457 -13.30 12.58 6.07
CA THR A 457 -14.42 12.33 6.98
C THR A 457 -13.95 11.72 8.30
N THR A 458 -13.08 10.72 8.26
CA THR A 458 -12.56 10.07 9.49
C THR A 458 -11.69 11.01 10.32
N GLY A 459 -10.81 11.79 9.67
CA GLY A 459 -9.98 12.78 10.33
C GLY A 459 -10.80 13.89 10.98
N ALA A 460 -11.85 14.38 10.29
CA ALA A 460 -12.72 15.41 10.83
C ALA A 460 -13.51 14.91 12.07
N ILE A 461 -14.07 13.69 12.04
CA ILE A 461 -14.75 13.08 13.20
C ILE A 461 -13.78 12.94 14.38
N TYR A 462 -12.57 12.45 14.13
CA TYR A 462 -11.57 12.30 15.16
C TYR A 462 -11.15 13.66 15.75
N GLY A 463 -10.95 14.65 14.87
CA GLY A 463 -10.64 16.04 15.26
C GLY A 463 -11.73 16.69 16.13
N GLN A 464 -13.01 16.35 15.91
CA GLN A 464 -14.14 16.80 16.75
C GLN A 464 -14.23 16.06 18.10
N GLY A 465 -13.33 15.11 18.39
CA GLY A 465 -13.34 14.32 19.63
C GLY A 465 -14.36 13.18 19.63
N LEU A 466 -14.93 12.81 18.48
CA LEU A 466 -15.95 11.77 18.33
C LEU A 466 -15.38 10.40 17.94
N GLY A 467 -14.07 10.25 17.75
CA GLY A 467 -13.42 9.05 17.23
C GLY A 467 -13.63 7.76 18.02
N GLU A 468 -13.91 7.86 19.33
CA GLU A 468 -14.18 6.70 20.22
C GLU A 468 -15.69 6.38 20.35
N THR A 469 -16.57 7.25 19.85
CA THR A 469 -18.02 7.19 20.07
C THR A 469 -18.84 7.11 18.80
N VAL A 470 -18.23 7.26 17.65
CA VAL A 470 -18.84 7.18 16.32
C VAL A 470 -18.17 6.05 15.55
N ALA A 471 -18.95 5.22 14.87
CA ALA A 471 -18.44 4.25 13.91
C ALA A 471 -18.64 4.76 12.47
N LEU A 472 -17.65 4.49 11.58
CA LEU A 472 -17.79 4.71 10.14
C LEU A 472 -17.77 3.37 9.42
N ILE A 473 -18.72 3.17 8.53
CA ILE A 473 -18.91 1.91 7.80
C ILE A 473 -19.10 2.23 6.33
N THR A 474 -18.35 1.54 5.45
CA THR A 474 -18.42 1.78 4.00
C THR A 474 -18.15 0.52 3.19
N ASP A 475 -18.74 0.45 2.01
CA ASP A 475 -18.37 -0.51 0.98
C ASP A 475 -17.12 -0.07 0.16
N GLY A 476 -16.68 1.19 0.35
CA GLY A 476 -15.40 1.69 -0.11
C GLY A 476 -14.23 1.32 0.82
N ARG A 477 -13.22 2.20 0.93
CA ARG A 477 -12.02 2.00 1.74
C ARG A 477 -11.77 3.16 2.68
N PHE A 478 -11.06 2.88 3.78
CA PHE A 478 -10.47 3.92 4.62
C PHE A 478 -8.95 3.95 4.46
N SER A 479 -8.38 5.15 4.59
CA SER A 479 -6.95 5.39 4.56
C SER A 479 -6.21 4.59 5.64
N GLY A 480 -4.97 4.20 5.35
CA GLY A 480 -4.07 3.61 6.34
C GLY A 480 -3.80 4.52 7.55
N GLY A 481 -3.99 5.85 7.40
CA GLY A 481 -3.90 6.83 8.47
C GLY A 481 -5.14 6.93 9.37
N THR A 482 -6.21 6.20 9.06
CA THR A 482 -7.47 6.22 9.81
C THR A 482 -7.34 5.51 11.15
N ARG A 483 -8.01 6.03 12.17
CA ARG A 483 -8.19 5.45 13.50
C ARG A 483 -9.63 5.58 13.98
N GLY A 484 -10.01 4.85 15.02
CA GLY A 484 -11.41 4.73 15.44
C GLY A 484 -12.10 3.51 14.81
N PHE A 485 -13.40 3.30 15.10
CA PHE A 485 -14.19 2.26 14.45
C PHE A 485 -14.46 2.59 12.98
N CYS A 486 -13.47 2.28 12.12
CA CYS A 486 -13.56 2.48 10.68
C CYS A 486 -13.56 1.13 9.97
N ILE A 487 -14.74 0.74 9.48
CA ILE A 487 -15.02 -0.56 8.87
C ILE A 487 -15.19 -0.36 7.37
N GLY A 488 -14.22 -0.80 6.60
CA GLY A 488 -14.22 -0.72 5.14
C GLY A 488 -14.40 -2.06 4.46
N HIS A 489 -14.50 -2.02 3.12
CA HIS A 489 -14.64 -3.20 2.26
C HIS A 489 -15.88 -4.04 2.58
N VAL A 490 -16.98 -3.41 3.01
CA VAL A 490 -18.22 -4.13 3.33
C VAL A 490 -18.73 -4.83 2.08
N GLY A 491 -18.83 -6.13 2.17
CA GLY A 491 -19.29 -6.98 1.09
C GLY A 491 -20.53 -7.80 1.45
N PRO A 492 -21.49 -7.90 0.49
CA PRO A 492 -21.59 -7.26 -0.82
C PRO A 492 -21.80 -5.74 -0.74
N GLU A 493 -21.25 -5.01 -1.74
CA GLU A 493 -21.42 -3.55 -1.80
C GLU A 493 -22.86 -3.10 -2.09
N ALA A 494 -23.20 -1.85 -1.81
CA ALA A 494 -24.53 -1.28 -2.02
C ALA A 494 -25.02 -1.41 -3.46
N ALA A 495 -24.16 -1.16 -4.44
CA ALA A 495 -24.50 -1.17 -5.86
C ALA A 495 -24.94 -2.55 -6.41
N VAL A 496 -24.69 -3.62 -5.68
CA VAL A 496 -25.15 -4.99 -6.05
C VAL A 496 -26.26 -5.49 -5.12
N GLY A 497 -26.88 -4.61 -4.32
CA GLY A 497 -27.93 -4.97 -3.39
C GLY A 497 -27.46 -5.56 -2.07
N GLY A 498 -26.20 -5.29 -1.68
CA GLY A 498 -25.68 -5.63 -0.36
C GLY A 498 -26.46 -4.94 0.76
N MET A 499 -26.46 -5.51 1.98
CA MET A 499 -27.23 -5.00 3.11
C MET A 499 -26.93 -3.54 3.42
N ILE A 500 -25.69 -3.09 3.20
CA ILE A 500 -25.30 -1.69 3.39
C ILE A 500 -26.16 -0.72 2.54
N GLY A 501 -26.56 -1.13 1.32
CA GLY A 501 -27.44 -0.36 0.44
C GLY A 501 -28.91 -0.31 0.90
N LEU A 502 -29.31 -1.19 1.81
CA LEU A 502 -30.66 -1.31 2.32
C LEU A 502 -30.89 -0.56 3.63
N LEU A 503 -29.80 -0.06 4.26
CA LEU A 503 -29.87 0.66 5.53
C LEU A 503 -30.62 1.97 5.39
N LYS A 504 -31.32 2.36 6.46
CA LYS A 504 -32.02 3.63 6.61
C LYS A 504 -31.56 4.33 7.90
N ASP A 505 -31.69 5.64 7.93
CA ASP A 505 -31.43 6.42 9.15
C ASP A 505 -32.22 5.86 10.33
N GLY A 506 -31.52 5.70 11.47
CA GLY A 506 -32.09 5.18 12.69
C GLY A 506 -32.00 3.65 12.85
N ASP A 507 -31.59 2.88 11.83
CA ASP A 507 -31.34 1.45 11.98
C ASP A 507 -30.27 1.19 13.05
N GLU A 508 -30.46 0.15 13.89
CA GLU A 508 -29.54 -0.16 14.95
C GLU A 508 -28.40 -1.05 14.44
N ILE A 509 -27.17 -0.56 14.56
CA ILE A 509 -25.94 -1.26 14.17
C ILE A 509 -25.23 -1.77 15.41
N ILE A 510 -24.78 -3.02 15.37
CA ILE A 510 -24.02 -3.68 16.42
C ILE A 510 -22.70 -4.20 15.84
N ILE A 511 -21.58 -3.82 16.46
CA ILE A 511 -20.23 -4.27 16.11
C ILE A 511 -19.61 -4.92 17.35
N ASP A 512 -19.05 -6.12 17.18
CA ASP A 512 -18.26 -6.82 18.19
C ASP A 512 -16.93 -7.28 17.53
N ALA A 513 -15.90 -6.46 17.68
CA ALA A 513 -14.59 -6.74 17.08
C ALA A 513 -13.86 -7.91 17.77
N VAL A 514 -14.25 -8.29 18.99
CA VAL A 514 -13.69 -9.45 19.68
C VAL A 514 -14.22 -10.75 19.08
N LYS A 515 -15.52 -10.77 18.74
CA LYS A 515 -16.15 -11.93 18.09
C LYS A 515 -15.99 -11.93 16.57
N GLY A 516 -15.57 -10.81 15.98
CA GLY A 516 -15.51 -10.63 14.54
C GLY A 516 -16.90 -10.48 13.91
N GLU A 517 -17.82 -9.77 14.56
CA GLU A 517 -19.22 -9.65 14.13
C GLU A 517 -19.62 -8.21 13.81
N ILE A 518 -20.43 -8.05 12.75
CA ILE A 518 -21.10 -6.80 12.39
C ILE A 518 -22.54 -7.08 11.93
N ASN A 519 -23.51 -6.48 12.61
CA ASN A 519 -24.91 -6.79 12.37
C ASN A 519 -25.79 -5.53 12.40
N VAL A 520 -26.91 -5.59 11.67
CA VAL A 520 -28.04 -4.66 11.81
C VAL A 520 -29.23 -5.38 12.44
N THR A 521 -29.92 -4.69 13.34
CA THR A 521 -31.10 -5.24 14.04
C THR A 521 -32.36 -5.00 13.21
N LEU A 522 -32.57 -5.84 12.19
CA LEU A 522 -33.76 -5.85 11.33
C LEU A 522 -34.37 -7.25 11.30
N SER A 523 -35.71 -7.34 11.19
CA SER A 523 -36.37 -8.61 10.93
C SER A 523 -36.16 -9.08 9.49
N ASP A 524 -36.20 -10.40 9.24
CA ASP A 524 -36.10 -10.96 7.90
C ASP A 524 -37.19 -10.42 6.97
N GLN A 525 -38.39 -10.15 7.48
CA GLN A 525 -39.50 -9.56 6.71
C GLN A 525 -39.17 -8.13 6.25
N GLU A 526 -38.57 -7.30 7.12
CA GLU A 526 -38.17 -5.95 6.76
C GLU A 526 -37.00 -5.96 5.78
N ILE A 527 -36.06 -6.88 5.95
CA ILE A 527 -34.95 -7.05 5.01
C ILE A 527 -35.47 -7.41 3.62
N GLU A 528 -36.38 -8.38 3.53
CA GLU A 528 -36.92 -8.82 2.25
C GLU A 528 -37.77 -7.73 1.58
N LYS A 529 -38.54 -6.99 2.37
CA LYS A 529 -39.27 -5.82 1.88
C LYS A 529 -38.31 -4.78 1.28
N ARG A 530 -37.24 -4.42 2.01
CA ARG A 530 -36.25 -3.44 1.55
C ARG A 530 -35.49 -3.92 0.31
N LYS A 531 -35.21 -5.21 0.17
CA LYS A 531 -34.64 -5.79 -1.06
C LYS A 531 -35.56 -5.61 -2.26
N ASN A 532 -36.87 -5.84 -2.07
CA ASN A 532 -37.86 -5.66 -3.14
C ASN A 532 -38.04 -4.18 -3.54
N ASP A 533 -37.94 -3.27 -2.58
CA ASP A 533 -38.05 -1.82 -2.79
C ASP A 533 -36.73 -1.20 -3.30
N TRP A 534 -35.60 -1.95 -3.21
CA TRP A 534 -34.29 -1.41 -3.53
C TRP A 534 -34.14 -1.15 -5.03
N ASN A 535 -33.69 0.05 -5.35
CA ASN A 535 -33.38 0.47 -6.70
C ASN A 535 -31.95 0.98 -6.76
N CYS A 536 -31.12 0.37 -7.61
CA CYS A 536 -29.70 0.71 -7.70
C CYS A 536 -29.50 2.15 -8.21
N LEU A 537 -28.77 2.94 -7.46
CA LEU A 537 -28.21 4.18 -7.97
C LEU A 537 -27.05 3.82 -8.92
N LEU A 538 -27.35 3.81 -10.23
CA LEU A 538 -26.32 3.62 -11.25
C LEU A 538 -25.45 4.86 -11.33
N TYR A 539 -24.26 4.80 -10.76
CA TYR A 539 -23.23 5.80 -10.98
C TYR A 539 -22.54 5.52 -12.32
N THR A 540 -22.71 6.42 -13.28
CA THR A 540 -21.92 6.38 -14.51
C THR A 540 -20.56 7.02 -14.22
N SER A 541 -19.52 6.20 -14.12
CA SER A 541 -18.15 6.70 -13.95
C SER A 541 -17.69 7.47 -15.18
N PRO A 542 -17.09 8.65 -15.01
CA PRO A 542 -16.39 9.35 -16.08
C PRO A 542 -15.03 8.73 -16.43
N SER A 543 -14.62 7.63 -15.78
CA SER A 543 -13.30 7.03 -16.03
C SER A 543 -13.19 6.46 -17.45
N PRO A 544 -12.17 6.87 -18.23
CA PRO A 544 -11.91 6.28 -19.54
C PRO A 544 -11.74 4.76 -19.51
N ARG A 545 -11.30 4.19 -18.38
CA ARG A 545 -11.11 2.75 -18.20
C ARG A 545 -12.42 2.00 -18.05
N ASP A 546 -13.41 2.58 -17.40
CA ASP A 546 -14.74 1.98 -17.28
C ASP A 546 -15.45 1.97 -18.64
N LEU A 547 -15.25 3.03 -19.43
CA LEU A 547 -15.69 3.08 -20.82
C LEU A 547 -14.96 2.04 -21.69
N ALA A 548 -13.67 1.78 -21.45
CA ALA A 548 -12.90 0.77 -22.16
C ALA A 548 -13.32 -0.66 -21.79
N ARG A 549 -13.59 -0.95 -20.51
CA ARG A 549 -14.08 -2.25 -20.04
C ARG A 549 -15.45 -2.60 -20.61
N SER A 550 -16.32 -1.60 -20.82
CA SER A 550 -17.62 -1.83 -21.46
C SER A 550 -17.50 -2.21 -22.95
N ARG A 551 -16.33 -2.03 -23.56
CA ARG A 551 -16.05 -2.33 -24.97
C ARG A 551 -15.16 -3.55 -25.18
N MET A 552 -14.59 -4.15 -24.12
CA MET A 552 -13.82 -5.38 -24.21
C MET A 552 -14.73 -6.61 -24.07
N PRO A 553 -14.56 -7.64 -24.90
CA PRO A 553 -15.24 -8.92 -24.69
C PRO A 553 -14.86 -9.52 -23.33
N SER A 554 -15.79 -10.19 -22.68
CA SER A 554 -15.61 -10.87 -21.39
C SER A 554 -14.56 -12.00 -21.37
N SER A 555 -13.87 -12.21 -22.46
CA SER A 555 -12.86 -13.25 -22.70
C SER A 555 -11.44 -12.71 -22.94
N ALA A 556 -11.18 -11.41 -22.67
CA ALA A 556 -9.85 -10.84 -22.80
C ALA A 556 -9.18 -10.65 -21.43
#